data_2dc64ff75fb74ab88ced3a83f5151b7c
#
_entry.id   2dc64ff75fb74ab88ced3a83f5151b7c
#
_cell.length_a   1.000
_cell.length_b   1.000
_cell.length_c   1.000
_cell.angle_alpha   90.00
_cell.angle_beta   90.00
_cell.angle_gamma   90.00
#
_symmetry.space_group_name_H-M   'P 1'
#
loop_
_entity.id
_entity.type
_entity.pdbx_description
1 polymer ?
#
loop_
_entity_poly.entity_id
_entity_poly.type
_entity_poly.pdbx_seq_one_letter_code
_entity_poly.pdbx_strand_id
1 'polypeptide(L)'
;MILRSPAAGPRRVPRRLFAVAAVALAGMLAGCEAGYHAPTQQWHQPTDGAGTERNGVSVRNVFILGAAPAQQLPAGSDTGMFLALSNNTNRTDKLTSIQVPAATSTVQLPNDSAVTLPPHTTVLLTGPEPRVLLRDLKTAVPGGTFFDTLLTFQNAGVVKLSVPVMPASVPYATFSPAPTPTPSPTPTVTATPGHHKHKHHKPGAGASPAPLPSTS
;
A
#
# COMPACT_ATOMS: atom_id res chain seq x y z
N MET A 1 -81.92 -10.55 52.80
CA MET A 1 -81.54 -11.40 51.68
C MET A 1 -80.10 -11.04 51.34
N ILE A 2 -79.11 -11.78 51.84
CA ILE A 2 -77.72 -11.47 51.78
C ILE A 2 -77.09 -12.45 50.76
N LEU A 3 -76.67 -11.93 49.57
CA LEU A 3 -75.95 -12.70 48.54
C LEU A 3 -74.52 -12.86 48.97
N ARG A 4 -74.08 -14.09 49.24
CA ARG A 4 -72.68 -14.49 49.44
C ARG A 4 -72.05 -14.72 48.10
N SER A 5 -71.02 -13.92 47.74
CA SER A 5 -70.11 -14.18 46.59
C SER A 5 -69.20 -15.38 46.90
N PRO A 6 -69.05 -16.32 45.98
CA PRO A 6 -68.09 -17.40 46.17
C PRO A 6 -66.67 -16.90 45.99
N ALA A 7 -65.78 -17.17 46.95
CA ALA A 7 -64.37 -16.92 46.90
C ALA A 7 -63.71 -17.82 45.83
N ALA A 8 -63.06 -17.21 44.81
CA ALA A 8 -62.26 -17.93 43.81
C ALA A 8 -60.98 -18.45 44.47
N GLY A 9 -60.84 -19.77 44.59
CA GLY A 9 -59.68 -20.43 45.14
C GLY A 9 -58.45 -20.22 44.20
N PRO A 10 -57.21 -20.26 44.73
CA PRO A 10 -56.01 -20.06 43.95
C PRO A 10 -55.84 -21.17 42.88
N ARG A 11 -55.83 -20.79 41.59
CA ARG A 11 -55.57 -21.69 40.49
C ARG A 11 -54.13 -22.15 40.60
N ARG A 12 -53.88 -23.41 40.92
CA ARG A 12 -52.56 -24.04 40.89
C ARG A 12 -52.10 -24.15 39.44
N VAL A 13 -51.21 -23.26 39.01
CA VAL A 13 -50.57 -23.34 37.71
C VAL A 13 -49.64 -24.59 37.69
N PRO A 14 -49.82 -25.51 36.74
CA PRO A 14 -49.06 -26.75 36.74
C PRO A 14 -47.53 -26.44 36.58
N ARG A 15 -46.74 -27.03 37.48
CA ARG A 15 -45.26 -26.88 37.50
C ARG A 15 -44.59 -27.04 36.11
N ARG A 16 -45.25 -27.80 35.22
CA ARG A 16 -44.74 -28.01 33.85
C ARG A 16 -44.78 -26.73 32.99
N LEU A 17 -45.74 -25.83 33.20
CA LEU A 17 -45.78 -24.55 32.48
C LEU A 17 -44.68 -23.59 32.92
N PHE A 18 -44.26 -23.59 34.18
CA PHE A 18 -43.12 -22.81 34.66
C PHE A 18 -41.82 -23.34 34.11
N ALA A 19 -41.63 -24.64 33.95
CA ALA A 19 -40.44 -25.23 33.38
C ALA A 19 -40.29 -24.86 31.89
N VAL A 20 -41.36 -24.90 31.11
CA VAL A 20 -41.33 -24.50 29.68
C VAL A 20 -41.08 -23.01 29.53
N ALA A 21 -41.66 -22.15 30.33
CA ALA A 21 -41.42 -20.72 30.32
C ALA A 21 -39.95 -20.37 30.69
N ALA A 22 -39.37 -21.06 31.67
CA ALA A 22 -38.00 -20.87 32.09
C ALA A 22 -36.99 -21.26 30.99
N VAL A 23 -37.24 -22.36 30.26
CA VAL A 23 -36.42 -22.80 29.14
C VAL A 23 -36.51 -21.83 27.95
N ALA A 24 -37.70 -21.33 27.65
CA ALA A 24 -37.90 -20.32 26.61
C ALA A 24 -37.20 -18.99 26.93
N LEU A 25 -37.26 -18.56 28.20
CA LEU A 25 -36.56 -17.34 28.65
C LEU A 25 -35.02 -17.49 28.60
N ALA A 26 -34.49 -18.66 28.98
CA ALA A 26 -33.06 -18.96 28.89
C ALA A 26 -32.58 -18.98 27.44
N GLY A 27 -33.38 -19.46 26.48
CA GLY A 27 -33.11 -19.44 25.06
C GLY A 27 -33.07 -18.03 24.47
N MET A 28 -33.85 -17.10 24.99
CA MET A 28 -33.80 -15.69 24.53
C MET A 28 -32.59 -14.91 25.06
N LEU A 29 -32.02 -15.29 26.21
CA LEU A 29 -30.81 -14.66 26.74
C LEU A 29 -29.52 -15.17 26.05
N ALA A 30 -29.52 -16.38 25.51
CA ALA A 30 -28.35 -16.93 24.79
C ALA A 30 -28.11 -16.25 23.43
N GLY A 31 -29.09 -15.53 22.88
CA GLY A 31 -28.96 -14.80 21.62
C GLY A 31 -28.14 -13.49 21.70
N CYS A 32 -27.88 -12.95 22.89
CA CYS A 32 -27.24 -11.66 23.06
C CYS A 32 -25.69 -11.72 23.05
N GLU A 33 -25.08 -12.90 23.15
CA GLU A 33 -23.61 -13.02 23.12
C GLU A 33 -23.01 -13.00 21.71
N ALA A 34 -23.80 -13.16 20.66
CA ALA A 34 -23.33 -13.08 19.29
C ALA A 34 -22.85 -11.66 18.90
N GLY A 35 -23.18 -10.62 19.69
CA GLY A 35 -22.90 -9.22 19.36
C GLY A 35 -21.44 -8.79 19.50
N TYR A 36 -20.71 -9.27 20.51
CA TYR A 36 -19.36 -8.78 20.81
C TYR A 36 -18.24 -9.44 20.00
N HIS A 37 -18.50 -10.63 19.45
CA HIS A 37 -17.56 -11.36 18.59
C HIS A 37 -18.09 -11.57 17.16
N ALA A 38 -19.17 -10.88 16.80
CA ALA A 38 -19.66 -10.94 15.42
C ALA A 38 -18.53 -10.46 14.46
N PRO A 39 -18.28 -11.15 13.35
CA PRO A 39 -17.31 -10.72 12.36
C PRO A 39 -17.54 -9.29 11.85
N THR A 40 -18.81 -8.81 11.92
CA THR A 40 -19.20 -7.43 11.56
C THR A 40 -18.85 -6.40 12.63
N GLN A 41 -18.51 -6.80 13.85
CA GLN A 41 -18.05 -5.93 14.94
C GLN A 41 -16.51 -5.91 15.03
N GLN A 42 -15.82 -6.83 14.37
CA GLN A 42 -14.40 -6.71 14.21
C GLN A 42 -14.13 -5.50 13.32
N TRP A 43 -13.45 -4.52 13.91
CA TRP A 43 -13.12 -3.28 13.24
C TRP A 43 -12.26 -3.57 12.00
N HIS A 44 -12.90 -3.55 10.84
CA HIS A 44 -12.20 -3.56 9.55
C HIS A 44 -11.88 -2.11 9.21
N GLN A 45 -10.62 -1.85 8.93
CA GLN A 45 -10.26 -0.53 8.41
C GLN A 45 -11.10 -0.27 7.15
N PRO A 46 -11.74 0.90 7.02
CA PRO A 46 -12.54 1.24 5.85
C PRO A 46 -11.68 1.55 4.62
N THR A 47 -10.48 0.98 4.55
CA THR A 47 -9.51 1.17 3.48
C THR A 47 -9.10 -0.19 2.93
N ASP A 48 -8.87 -0.26 1.64
CA ASP A 48 -8.50 -1.51 0.95
C ASP A 48 -7.10 -2.03 1.34
N GLY A 49 -6.29 -1.22 2.04
CA GLY A 49 -4.94 -1.57 2.50
C GLY A 49 -4.93 -2.30 3.84
N ALA A 50 -3.85 -3.02 4.09
CA ALA A 50 -3.59 -3.67 5.38
C ALA A 50 -3.27 -2.64 6.47
N GLY A 51 -3.51 -3.02 7.73
CA GLY A 51 -3.16 -2.18 8.87
C GLY A 51 -3.06 -2.97 10.16
N THR A 52 -2.27 -2.45 11.09
CA THR A 52 -2.08 -3.02 12.43
C THR A 52 -1.50 -1.97 13.36
N GLU A 53 -1.43 -2.31 14.65
CA GLU A 53 -0.81 -1.44 15.65
C GLU A 53 0.09 -2.27 16.56
N ARG A 54 1.23 -1.68 16.97
CA ARG A 54 2.13 -2.27 17.94
C ARG A 54 2.80 -1.19 18.79
N ASN A 55 2.74 -1.36 20.12
CA ASN A 55 3.39 -0.48 21.08
C ASN A 55 3.14 1.03 20.83
N GLY A 56 1.89 1.38 20.44
CA GLY A 56 1.46 2.75 20.17
C GLY A 56 1.89 3.30 18.80
N VAL A 57 2.53 2.49 17.95
CA VAL A 57 2.74 2.85 16.55
C VAL A 57 1.71 2.10 15.71
N SER A 58 0.89 2.87 14.99
CA SER A 58 -0.10 2.34 14.05
C SER A 58 0.44 2.39 12.63
N VAL A 59 0.32 1.28 11.94
CA VAL A 59 0.59 1.14 10.50
C VAL A 59 -0.76 1.01 9.79
N ARG A 60 -1.02 1.86 8.80
CA ARG A 60 -2.36 1.94 8.19
C ARG A 60 -2.29 2.05 6.69
N ASN A 61 -3.33 1.52 6.03
CA ASN A 61 -3.54 1.60 4.59
C ASN A 61 -2.30 1.15 3.78
N VAL A 62 -1.71 0.02 4.18
CA VAL A 62 -0.53 -0.52 3.51
C VAL A 62 -0.96 -1.33 2.30
N PHE A 63 -0.47 -0.96 1.14
CA PHE A 63 -0.66 -1.73 -0.09
C PHE A 63 0.54 -1.59 -1.03
N ILE A 64 0.68 -2.56 -1.91
CA ILE A 64 1.64 -2.55 -3.02
C ILE A 64 0.84 -2.24 -4.28
N LEU A 65 1.33 -1.34 -5.13
CA LEU A 65 0.68 -1.05 -6.41
C LEU A 65 1.02 -2.14 -7.41
N GLY A 66 0.00 -2.80 -7.94
CA GLY A 66 0.10 -3.80 -8.97
C GLY A 66 0.01 -3.23 -10.39
N ALA A 67 -0.08 -4.10 -11.36
CA ALA A 67 -0.37 -3.74 -12.75
C ALA A 67 -1.85 -3.36 -12.94
N ALA A 68 -2.21 -2.94 -14.14
CA ALA A 68 -3.60 -2.74 -14.54
C ALA A 68 -4.43 -4.04 -14.37
N PRO A 69 -5.76 -3.95 -14.24
CA PRO A 69 -6.61 -5.13 -14.12
C PRO A 69 -6.33 -6.18 -15.20
N ALA A 70 -6.36 -7.45 -14.81
CA ALA A 70 -6.04 -8.61 -15.65
C ALA A 70 -4.58 -8.67 -16.17
N GLN A 71 -3.70 -7.79 -15.68
CA GLN A 71 -2.28 -7.82 -15.96
C GLN A 71 -1.48 -8.17 -14.70
N GLN A 72 -0.19 -8.46 -14.88
CA GLN A 72 0.74 -8.71 -13.78
C GLN A 72 2.00 -7.87 -13.95
N LEU A 73 2.61 -7.48 -12.83
CA LEU A 73 3.93 -6.87 -12.85
C LEU A 73 4.95 -7.92 -13.28
N PRO A 74 5.82 -7.64 -14.26
CA PRO A 74 6.87 -8.58 -14.67
C PRO A 74 7.89 -8.80 -13.55
N ALA A 75 8.56 -9.97 -13.55
CA ALA A 75 9.78 -10.17 -12.77
C ALA A 75 10.85 -9.13 -13.20
N GLY A 76 11.68 -8.70 -12.29
CA GLY A 76 12.71 -7.66 -12.51
C GLY A 76 12.17 -6.23 -12.54
N SER A 77 10.85 -6.02 -12.49
CA SER A 77 10.30 -4.67 -12.41
C SER A 77 10.32 -4.11 -10.99
N ASP A 78 10.24 -2.79 -10.88
CA ASP A 78 10.07 -2.07 -9.62
C ASP A 78 8.60 -1.75 -9.39
N THR A 79 8.19 -1.66 -8.11
CA THR A 79 6.86 -1.16 -7.76
C THR A 79 6.85 -0.39 -6.46
N GLY A 80 5.80 0.43 -6.26
CA GLY A 80 5.62 1.24 -5.07
C GLY A 80 4.86 0.52 -3.96
N MET A 81 5.27 0.78 -2.71
CA MET A 81 4.48 0.49 -1.52
C MET A 81 4.01 1.81 -0.90
N PHE A 82 2.75 1.85 -0.52
CA PHE A 82 2.08 3.03 0.03
C PHE A 82 1.58 2.70 1.43
N LEU A 83 1.78 3.61 2.38
CA LEU A 83 1.38 3.41 3.77
C LEU A 83 1.32 4.73 4.53
N ALA A 84 0.60 4.72 5.65
CA ALA A 84 0.60 5.78 6.64
C ALA A 84 1.08 5.21 7.99
N LEU A 85 1.92 5.96 8.69
CA LEU A 85 2.50 5.61 9.98
C LEU A 85 2.10 6.65 11.01
N SER A 86 1.44 6.22 12.09
CA SER A 86 0.99 7.12 13.17
C SER A 86 1.71 6.72 14.46
N ASN A 87 2.42 7.65 15.04
CA ASN A 87 3.05 7.44 16.34
C ASN A 87 2.16 8.07 17.43
N ASN A 88 1.46 7.23 18.18
CA ASN A 88 0.55 7.64 19.26
C ASN A 88 1.25 7.72 20.63
N THR A 89 2.57 7.62 20.65
CA THR A 89 3.38 7.67 21.89
C THR A 89 3.96 9.06 22.13
N ASN A 90 4.47 9.28 23.36
CA ASN A 90 5.18 10.52 23.76
C ASN A 90 6.66 10.53 23.35
N ARG A 91 7.13 9.53 22.59
CA ARG A 91 8.53 9.39 22.19
C ARG A 91 8.65 9.29 20.68
N THR A 92 9.72 9.86 20.14
CA THR A 92 10.07 9.65 18.73
C THR A 92 10.40 8.18 18.47
N ASP A 93 9.90 7.62 17.40
CA ASP A 93 10.29 6.31 16.87
C ASP A 93 10.86 6.48 15.45
N LYS A 94 11.37 5.40 14.88
CA LYS A 94 11.87 5.36 13.49
C LYS A 94 11.51 4.04 12.84
N LEU A 95 10.97 4.10 11.64
CA LEU A 95 10.92 2.95 10.74
C LEU A 95 12.32 2.76 10.15
N THR A 96 13.00 1.69 10.51
CA THR A 96 14.40 1.43 10.10
C THR A 96 14.50 0.54 8.88
N SER A 97 13.55 -0.38 8.69
CA SER A 97 13.52 -1.23 7.49
C SER A 97 12.12 -1.77 7.20
N ILE A 98 11.89 -2.08 5.94
CA ILE A 98 10.76 -2.86 5.44
C ILE A 98 11.33 -4.05 4.67
N GLN A 99 10.75 -5.22 4.87
CA GLN A 99 11.13 -6.44 4.16
C GLN A 99 9.88 -7.12 3.59
N VAL A 100 9.97 -7.54 2.33
CA VAL A 100 8.93 -8.30 1.62
C VAL A 100 9.60 -9.52 0.95
N PRO A 101 10.04 -10.51 1.73
CA PRO A 101 11.00 -11.53 1.27
C PRO A 101 10.53 -12.35 0.08
N ALA A 102 9.21 -12.57 -0.04
CA ALA A 102 8.63 -13.31 -1.16
C ALA A 102 8.54 -12.47 -2.45
N ALA A 103 8.50 -11.13 -2.36
CA ALA A 103 8.38 -10.26 -3.52
C ALA A 103 9.73 -9.75 -4.02
N THR A 104 10.57 -9.26 -3.11
CA THR A 104 11.86 -8.62 -3.46
C THR A 104 12.91 -8.88 -2.38
N SER A 105 14.17 -8.73 -2.74
CA SER A 105 15.29 -8.72 -1.80
C SER A 105 15.60 -7.32 -1.29
N THR A 106 15.19 -6.27 -2.00
CA THR A 106 15.54 -4.89 -1.72
C THR A 106 14.29 -4.01 -1.64
N VAL A 107 14.08 -3.39 -0.48
CA VAL A 107 13.08 -2.34 -0.29
C VAL A 107 13.81 -1.05 0.03
N GLN A 108 13.60 -0.04 -0.80
CA GLN A 108 14.21 1.27 -0.68
C GLN A 108 13.25 2.19 0.09
N LEU A 109 13.72 2.73 1.22
CA LEU A 109 13.03 3.76 2.00
C LEU A 109 13.25 5.15 1.40
N PRO A 110 12.45 6.17 1.78
CA PRO A 110 12.66 7.54 1.34
C PRO A 110 14.09 8.02 1.63
N ASN A 111 14.77 8.53 0.59
CA ASN A 111 16.15 9.01 0.67
C ASN A 111 17.15 7.97 1.22
N ASP A 112 16.88 6.68 1.04
CA ASP A 112 17.68 5.55 1.58
C ASP A 112 17.93 5.65 3.09
N SER A 113 17.01 6.25 3.83
CA SER A 113 17.17 6.56 5.24
C SER A 113 15.96 6.11 6.07
N ALA A 114 16.20 5.87 7.35
CA ALA A 114 15.13 5.58 8.29
C ALA A 114 14.11 6.73 8.38
N VAL A 115 12.84 6.39 8.40
CA VAL A 115 11.74 7.37 8.48
C VAL A 115 11.48 7.71 9.94
N THR A 116 11.70 8.98 10.30
CA THR A 116 11.44 9.47 11.66
C THR A 116 9.95 9.67 11.89
N LEU A 117 9.47 9.20 13.03
CA LEU A 117 8.08 9.30 13.49
C LEU A 117 8.06 10.12 14.79
N PRO A 118 7.85 11.45 14.72
CA PRO A 118 7.74 12.28 15.92
C PRO A 118 6.54 11.87 16.79
N PRO A 119 6.54 12.23 18.09
CA PRO A 119 5.41 11.94 18.98
C PRO A 119 4.11 12.52 18.44
N HIS A 120 3.00 11.79 18.60
CA HIS A 120 1.64 12.21 18.24
C HIS A 120 1.49 12.73 16.80
N THR A 121 2.29 12.22 15.87
CA THR A 121 2.22 12.62 14.46
C THR A 121 1.94 11.45 13.54
N THR A 122 1.38 11.75 12.37
CA THR A 122 1.22 10.82 11.27
C THR A 122 2.15 11.21 10.13
N VAL A 123 2.95 10.25 9.68
CA VAL A 123 3.83 10.37 8.51
C VAL A 123 3.20 9.63 7.36
N LEU A 124 2.95 10.32 6.25
CA LEU A 124 2.36 9.76 5.05
C LEU A 124 3.46 9.37 4.07
N LEU A 125 3.55 8.08 3.76
CA LEU A 125 4.38 7.51 2.70
C LEU A 125 3.47 7.08 1.54
N THR A 126 2.58 7.99 1.16
CA THR A 126 1.59 7.83 0.09
C THR A 126 1.55 9.09 -0.78
N GLY A 127 0.95 8.99 -1.95
CA GLY A 127 0.84 10.07 -2.92
C GLY A 127 0.86 9.53 -4.35
N PRO A 128 0.85 10.40 -5.38
CA PRO A 128 0.90 9.96 -6.78
C PRO A 128 2.17 9.16 -7.08
N GLU A 129 3.29 9.53 -6.46
CA GLU A 129 4.57 8.83 -6.59
C GLU A 129 4.93 8.07 -5.31
N PRO A 130 5.44 6.84 -5.43
CA PRO A 130 5.81 6.04 -4.27
C PRO A 130 7.06 6.62 -3.58
N ARG A 131 7.01 6.64 -2.26
CA ARG A 131 8.17 6.98 -1.41
C ARG A 131 8.92 5.75 -0.91
N VAL A 132 8.27 4.60 -0.96
CA VAL A 132 8.85 3.29 -0.65
C VAL A 132 8.82 2.46 -1.90
N LEU A 133 9.95 1.90 -2.31
CA LEU A 133 10.10 1.15 -3.55
C LEU A 133 10.52 -0.29 -3.27
N LEU A 134 9.81 -1.22 -3.86
CA LEU A 134 10.22 -2.60 -4.00
C LEU A 134 11.01 -2.71 -5.30
N ARG A 135 12.30 -2.99 -5.20
CA ARG A 135 13.21 -3.09 -6.33
C ARG A 135 13.36 -4.54 -6.78
N ASP A 136 13.43 -4.73 -8.07
CA ASP A 136 13.76 -6.02 -8.70
C ASP A 136 12.87 -7.16 -8.18
N LEU A 137 11.60 -7.17 -8.61
CA LEU A 137 10.65 -8.21 -8.22
C LEU A 137 11.17 -9.59 -8.64
N LYS A 138 11.21 -10.54 -7.72
CA LYS A 138 11.73 -11.90 -7.93
C LYS A 138 10.92 -12.69 -8.94
N THR A 139 9.62 -12.47 -8.97
CA THR A 139 8.66 -13.19 -9.82
C THR A 139 7.61 -12.21 -10.35
N ALA A 140 6.90 -12.62 -11.39
CA ALA A 140 5.74 -11.88 -11.85
C ALA A 140 4.65 -11.85 -10.76
N VAL A 141 4.06 -10.66 -10.53
CA VAL A 141 3.10 -10.41 -9.45
C VAL A 141 1.74 -10.05 -10.02
N PRO A 142 0.74 -10.95 -9.91
CA PRO A 142 -0.63 -10.66 -10.28
C PRO A 142 -1.31 -9.74 -9.24
N GLY A 143 -2.28 -8.92 -9.70
CA GLY A 143 -3.15 -8.17 -8.81
C GLY A 143 -3.95 -9.09 -7.88
N GLY A 144 -4.25 -8.62 -6.68
CA GLY A 144 -4.96 -9.39 -5.64
C GLY A 144 -4.09 -10.38 -4.86
N THR A 145 -2.80 -10.49 -5.17
CA THR A 145 -1.83 -11.24 -4.35
C THR A 145 -1.62 -10.56 -3.01
N PHE A 146 -1.26 -11.34 -1.98
CA PHE A 146 -0.87 -10.83 -0.67
C PHE A 146 0.56 -11.23 -0.36
N PHE A 147 1.33 -10.32 0.23
CA PHE A 147 2.69 -10.57 0.67
C PHE A 147 2.85 -10.34 2.16
N ASP A 148 3.45 -11.32 2.84
CA ASP A 148 3.92 -11.15 4.21
C ASP A 148 5.02 -10.09 4.23
N THR A 149 4.78 -9.03 4.98
CA THR A 149 5.64 -7.86 5.07
C THR A 149 6.06 -7.65 6.52
N LEU A 150 7.33 -7.35 6.74
CA LEU A 150 7.92 -7.05 8.03
C LEU A 150 8.36 -5.59 8.05
N LEU A 151 7.81 -4.80 8.96
CA LEU A 151 8.25 -3.44 9.23
C LEU A 151 9.01 -3.44 10.56
N THR A 152 10.24 -2.94 10.56
CA THR A 152 11.06 -2.86 11.77
C THR A 152 11.13 -1.42 12.26
N PHE A 153 10.68 -1.21 13.49
CA PHE A 153 10.75 0.07 14.16
C PHE A 153 11.82 0.03 15.26
N GLN A 154 12.44 1.17 15.52
CA GLN A 154 13.51 1.29 16.51
C GLN A 154 13.02 0.95 17.94
N ASN A 155 11.84 1.45 18.31
CA ASN A 155 11.28 1.29 19.65
C ASN A 155 10.06 0.35 19.66
N ALA A 156 9.14 0.48 18.70
CA ALA A 156 7.94 -0.37 18.64
C ALA A 156 8.26 -1.83 18.28
N GLY A 157 9.46 -2.09 17.70
CA GLY A 157 9.90 -3.43 17.32
C GLY A 157 9.39 -3.87 15.95
N VAL A 158 9.33 -5.19 15.72
CA VAL A 158 8.94 -5.75 14.43
C VAL A 158 7.43 -5.92 14.34
N VAL A 159 6.85 -5.40 13.28
CA VAL A 159 5.44 -5.53 12.93
C VAL A 159 5.34 -6.42 11.69
N LYS A 160 4.54 -7.48 11.76
CA LYS A 160 4.24 -8.35 10.62
C LYS A 160 2.79 -8.14 10.18
N LEU A 161 2.58 -7.99 8.87
CA LEU A 161 1.24 -7.89 8.28
C LEU A 161 1.23 -8.48 6.87
N SER A 162 0.06 -8.93 6.43
CA SER A 162 -0.18 -9.41 5.06
C SER A 162 -0.66 -8.25 4.22
N VAL A 163 0.12 -7.84 3.22
CA VAL A 163 -0.09 -6.63 2.42
C VAL A 163 -0.66 -7.00 1.05
N PRO A 164 -1.83 -6.44 0.66
CA PRO A 164 -2.42 -6.69 -0.64
C PRO A 164 -1.69 -5.97 -1.76
N VAL A 165 -1.69 -6.58 -2.95
CA VAL A 165 -1.31 -5.95 -4.22
C VAL A 165 -2.56 -5.42 -4.89
N MET A 166 -2.70 -4.10 -4.91
CA MET A 166 -3.87 -3.41 -5.45
C MET A 166 -3.67 -3.12 -6.94
N PRO A 167 -4.65 -3.42 -7.81
CA PRO A 167 -4.51 -3.12 -9.23
C PRO A 167 -4.47 -1.61 -9.48
N ALA A 168 -3.69 -1.18 -10.49
CA ALA A 168 -3.63 0.21 -10.93
C ALA A 168 -4.91 0.61 -11.68
N SER A 169 -6.02 0.70 -10.95
CA SER A 169 -7.36 1.09 -11.40
C SER A 169 -7.97 2.06 -10.40
N VAL A 170 -9.14 2.61 -10.67
CA VAL A 170 -9.85 3.49 -9.71
C VAL A 170 -10.03 2.74 -8.37
N PRO A 171 -9.64 3.34 -7.22
CA PRO A 171 -9.16 4.72 -7.03
C PRO A 171 -7.64 4.94 -7.25
N TYR A 172 -6.86 3.90 -7.55
CA TYR A 172 -5.39 3.93 -7.62
C TYR A 172 -4.82 4.28 -9.00
N ALA A 173 -5.64 4.64 -9.97
CA ALA A 173 -5.22 4.92 -11.35
C ALA A 173 -4.23 6.10 -11.48
N THR A 174 -4.20 6.99 -10.49
CA THR A 174 -3.29 8.15 -10.45
C THR A 174 -1.96 7.87 -9.76
N PHE A 175 -1.79 6.66 -9.20
CA PHE A 175 -0.55 6.26 -8.54
C PHE A 175 0.43 5.71 -9.57
N SER A 176 1.71 6.07 -9.43
CA SER A 176 2.79 5.53 -10.25
C SER A 176 3.43 4.32 -9.55
N PRO A 177 3.73 3.22 -10.26
CA PRO A 177 4.44 2.08 -9.67
C PRO A 177 5.90 2.40 -9.33
N ALA A 178 6.53 3.33 -10.06
CA ALA A 178 7.88 3.79 -9.83
C ALA A 178 7.96 5.31 -10.01
N PRO A 179 8.94 6.00 -9.38
CA PRO A 179 9.12 7.42 -9.58
C PRO A 179 9.45 7.69 -11.06
N THR A 180 8.85 8.75 -11.59
CA THR A 180 9.17 9.23 -12.93
C THR A 180 10.66 9.60 -12.99
N PRO A 181 11.46 9.05 -13.92
CA PRO A 181 12.85 9.40 -14.02
C PRO A 181 12.98 10.91 -14.29
N THR A 182 13.68 11.60 -13.40
CA THR A 182 14.04 13.00 -13.65
C THR A 182 14.90 13.04 -14.91
N PRO A 183 14.54 13.84 -15.95
CA PRO A 183 15.37 13.91 -17.14
C PRO A 183 16.76 14.36 -16.75
N SER A 184 17.76 13.51 -17.04
CA SER A 184 19.17 13.87 -16.85
C SER A 184 19.45 15.09 -17.70
N PRO A 185 20.10 16.15 -17.19
CA PRO A 185 20.46 17.30 -18.00
C PRO A 185 21.27 16.82 -19.19
N THR A 186 20.74 17.01 -20.38
CA THR A 186 21.48 16.75 -21.63
C THR A 186 22.74 17.58 -21.58
N PRO A 187 23.95 17.00 -21.71
CA PRO A 187 25.17 17.79 -21.71
C PRO A 187 25.09 18.76 -22.87
N THR A 188 25.02 20.04 -22.55
CA THR A 188 25.14 21.11 -23.53
C THR A 188 26.56 21.05 -24.04
N VAL A 189 26.79 20.55 -25.25
CA VAL A 189 28.04 20.63 -25.95
C VAL A 189 28.30 22.11 -26.23
N THR A 190 29.10 22.75 -25.38
CA THR A 190 29.59 24.09 -25.62
C THR A 190 30.51 23.98 -26.84
N ALA A 191 30.03 24.44 -27.99
CA ALA A 191 30.84 24.54 -29.17
C ALA A 191 32.00 25.52 -28.89
N THR A 192 33.20 24.99 -28.79
CA THR A 192 34.40 25.82 -28.72
C THR A 192 34.53 26.58 -30.05
N PRO A 193 34.64 27.92 -30.06
CA PRO A 193 34.84 28.67 -31.29
C PRO A 193 36.20 28.28 -31.89
N GLY A 194 36.16 27.54 -32.98
CA GLY A 194 37.36 27.21 -33.75
C GLY A 194 37.96 28.47 -34.35
N HIS A 195 39.20 28.81 -33.97
CA HIS A 195 39.99 29.84 -34.63
C HIS A 195 40.26 29.41 -36.09
N HIS A 196 39.51 29.99 -37.02
CA HIS A 196 39.87 29.92 -38.46
C HIS A 196 41.09 30.82 -38.72
N LYS A 197 42.28 30.23 -38.82
CA LYS A 197 43.45 30.87 -39.46
C LYS A 197 43.21 30.93 -40.97
N HIS A 198 42.92 32.11 -41.51
CA HIS A 198 42.95 32.40 -42.92
C HIS A 198 44.39 32.22 -43.44
N LYS A 199 44.64 31.19 -44.24
CA LYS A 199 45.76 31.09 -45.12
C LYS A 199 45.32 31.56 -46.50
N HIS A 200 45.86 32.70 -46.91
CA HIS A 200 45.80 33.15 -48.29
C HIS A 200 46.49 32.12 -49.22
N HIS A 201 45.77 31.59 -50.20
CA HIS A 201 46.38 30.93 -51.37
C HIS A 201 45.95 31.63 -52.66
N LYS A 202 46.98 31.96 -53.42
CA LYS A 202 47.07 32.58 -54.72
C LYS A 202 46.38 31.71 -55.79
N PRO A 203 45.75 32.28 -56.83
CA PRO A 203 45.11 31.53 -57.89
C PRO A 203 46.10 30.95 -58.90
N GLY A 204 45.96 29.69 -59.20
CA GLY A 204 46.64 28.99 -60.28
C GLY A 204 45.60 28.35 -61.20
N ALA A 205 45.86 28.60 -62.50
CA ALA A 205 44.99 28.29 -63.63
C ALA A 205 44.94 26.80 -63.98
N GLY A 206 43.80 26.40 -64.54
CA GLY A 206 43.68 25.44 -65.65
C GLY A 206 43.62 23.97 -65.31
N ALA A 207 42.41 23.38 -65.63
CA ALA A 207 42.34 22.28 -66.62
C ALA A 207 40.92 21.71 -66.68
N SER A 208 40.56 21.41 -67.84
CA SER A 208 39.35 20.95 -68.51
C SER A 208 38.71 19.61 -67.96
N PRO A 209 37.47 19.34 -68.23
CA PRO A 209 36.71 18.21 -67.67
C PRO A 209 36.91 16.94 -68.53
N ALA A 210 36.74 15.79 -67.88
CA ALA A 210 36.60 14.49 -68.55
C ALA A 210 35.33 13.79 -68.09
N PRO A 211 34.74 12.87 -68.85
CA PRO A 211 33.34 12.60 -68.92
C PRO A 211 32.89 11.43 -68.01
N LEU A 212 31.54 11.40 -67.77
CA LEU A 212 30.77 10.36 -67.16
C LEU A 212 30.80 9.02 -67.94
N PRO A 213 30.75 7.87 -67.26
CA PRO A 213 30.24 6.66 -67.85
C PRO A 213 28.78 6.41 -67.39
N SER A 214 27.98 6.09 -68.42
CA SER A 214 26.59 5.64 -68.29
C SER A 214 26.48 4.15 -67.96
N THR A 215 25.48 3.81 -67.23
CA THR A 215 24.56 2.65 -67.30
C THR A 215 25.12 1.24 -67.55
N SER A 216 24.76 0.33 -66.65
CA SER A 216 23.82 -0.75 -66.91
C SER A 216 23.31 -1.33 -65.58
#